data_8a33a26c2e86af4b95ca452b3ba13b75
#
_entry.id   8a33a26c2e86af4b95ca452b3ba13b75
#
_cell.length_a   1.000
_cell.length_b   1.000
_cell.length_c   1.000
_cell.angle_alpha   90.00
_cell.angle_beta   90.00
_cell.angle_gamma   90.00
#
_symmetry.space_group_name_H-M   'P 1'
#
loop_
_entity.id
_entity.type
_entity.pdbx_description
1 polymer ?
#
loop_
_entity_poly.entity_id
_entity_poly.type
_entity_poly.pdbx_seq_one_letter_code
_entity_poly.pdbx_strand_id
1 'polypeptide(L)'
;VMEHVESAGVHSGDSACMIPPRSLDDETLGRVREVTQDIARALDTVGLLNVQLAVTGVHGDAESEVYVLEANPRSSRTVPFVSKATGVPIAKLAAKVMTDDLTLDDLDVDEQIPEHRSVKEVVLPFDRLPGSDPRLGPEMKSTGEVMGTARSFGKAYDKAQDATSKPIPESGTAVVDLSADEFPDPDTEEGEALVAGYAEHFELSEATDLIEAAKRGEIDLIVSRQRELLEVAVEEEITYFSTHASAKAALEAIEHKADDIDVMAVSDRPKRVEKWGASE
;
A
#
# COMPACT_ATOMS: atom_id res chain seq x y z
N VAL A 1 13.08 2.90 2.49
CA VAL A 1 12.23 2.89 1.25
C VAL A 1 10.91 2.22 1.56
N MET A 2 9.83 2.74 1.00
CA MET A 2 8.45 2.24 1.13
C MET A 2 7.90 2.01 -0.28
N GLU A 3 7.27 0.86 -0.50
CA GLU A 3 6.64 0.52 -1.78
C GLU A 3 5.12 0.72 -1.70
N HIS A 4 4.52 1.29 -2.75
CA HIS A 4 3.07 1.41 -2.88
C HIS A 4 2.49 0.15 -3.50
N VAL A 5 1.29 -0.24 -3.09
CA VAL A 5 0.51 -1.32 -3.70
C VAL A 5 -0.07 -0.82 -5.02
N GLU A 6 -0.74 0.34 -4.99
CA GLU A 6 -1.35 0.94 -6.18
C GLU A 6 -0.30 1.58 -7.09
N SER A 7 -0.64 1.63 -8.38
CA SER A 7 0.19 2.25 -9.42
C SER A 7 0.35 3.76 -9.23
N ALA A 8 1.36 4.34 -9.88
CA ALA A 8 1.72 5.77 -9.78
C ALA A 8 0.61 6.78 -10.16
N GLY A 9 -0.49 6.34 -10.77
CA GLY A 9 -1.67 7.18 -11.04
C GLY A 9 -2.58 7.44 -9.84
N VAL A 10 -2.39 6.69 -8.75
CA VAL A 10 -3.12 6.88 -7.48
C VAL A 10 -2.33 7.80 -6.56
N HIS A 11 -3.03 8.73 -5.90
CA HIS A 11 -2.40 9.65 -4.96
C HIS A 11 -1.70 8.88 -3.82
N SER A 12 -0.47 9.24 -3.49
CA SER A 12 0.36 8.57 -2.48
C SER A 12 -0.30 8.46 -1.09
N GLY A 13 -1.17 9.44 -0.75
CA GLY A 13 -1.96 9.43 0.48
C GLY A 13 -3.09 8.41 0.50
N ASP A 14 -3.51 7.91 -0.67
CA ASP A 14 -4.62 6.97 -0.85
C ASP A 14 -4.14 5.55 -1.21
N SER A 15 -2.83 5.38 -1.41
CA SER A 15 -2.24 4.07 -1.68
C SER A 15 -1.99 3.30 -0.39
N ALA A 16 -2.26 2.00 -0.43
CA ALA A 16 -1.68 1.06 0.52
C ALA A 16 -0.15 1.02 0.31
N CYS A 17 0.60 0.88 1.39
CA CYS A 17 2.06 0.89 1.28
C CYS A 17 2.67 -0.18 2.18
N MET A 18 3.85 -0.67 1.81
CA MET A 18 4.57 -1.66 2.59
C MET A 18 6.03 -1.28 2.88
N ILE A 19 6.53 -1.74 4.01
CA ILE A 19 7.93 -1.71 4.42
C ILE A 19 8.31 -3.10 4.95
N PRO A 20 9.46 -3.67 4.50
CA PRO A 20 10.30 -3.23 3.39
C PRO A 20 9.64 -3.46 2.02
N PRO A 21 10.14 -2.84 0.95
CA PRO A 21 9.74 -3.13 -0.44
C PRO A 21 9.91 -4.62 -0.76
N ARG A 22 9.12 -5.13 -1.71
CA ARG A 22 9.18 -6.54 -2.10
C ARG A 22 9.44 -6.80 -3.59
N SER A 23 9.08 -5.84 -4.44
CA SER A 23 9.20 -5.99 -5.89
C SER A 23 10.49 -5.38 -6.47
N LEU A 24 11.21 -4.60 -5.66
CA LEU A 24 12.44 -3.94 -6.07
C LEU A 24 13.67 -4.77 -5.68
N ASP A 25 14.60 -4.94 -6.61
CA ASP A 25 15.90 -5.53 -6.36
C ASP A 25 16.87 -4.56 -5.65
N ASP A 26 18.01 -5.08 -5.21
CA ASP A 26 18.99 -4.28 -4.45
C ASP A 26 19.60 -3.15 -5.30
N GLU A 27 19.77 -3.34 -6.61
CA GLU A 27 20.30 -2.33 -7.54
C GLU A 27 19.32 -1.15 -7.67
N THR A 28 18.05 -1.45 -7.91
CA THR A 28 16.97 -0.44 -7.99
C THR A 28 16.81 0.28 -6.65
N LEU A 29 16.86 -0.43 -5.53
CA LEU A 29 16.82 0.17 -4.19
C LEU A 29 18.04 1.08 -3.94
N GLY A 30 19.22 0.69 -4.39
CA GLY A 30 20.42 1.52 -4.36
C GLY A 30 20.21 2.82 -5.14
N ARG A 31 19.66 2.73 -6.35
CA ARG A 31 19.36 3.90 -7.19
C ARG A 31 18.31 4.82 -6.58
N VAL A 32 17.25 4.26 -6.00
CA VAL A 32 16.22 5.04 -5.26
C VAL A 32 16.84 5.83 -4.11
N ARG A 33 17.75 5.22 -3.34
CA ARG A 33 18.45 5.89 -2.24
C ARG A 33 19.38 7.01 -2.75
N GLU A 34 20.18 6.74 -3.77
CA GLU A 34 21.09 7.70 -4.38
C GLU A 34 20.33 8.95 -4.86
N VAL A 35 19.29 8.76 -5.69
CA VAL A 35 18.46 9.87 -6.22
C VAL A 35 17.83 10.66 -5.07
N THR A 36 17.33 10.01 -4.03
CA THR A 36 16.72 10.68 -2.88
C THR A 36 17.75 11.52 -2.11
N GLN A 37 18.96 11.00 -1.91
CA GLN A 37 20.05 11.73 -1.24
C GLN A 37 20.50 12.94 -2.07
N ASP A 38 20.62 12.80 -3.38
CA ASP A 38 21.01 13.89 -4.28
C ASP A 38 19.96 15.02 -4.26
N ILE A 39 18.67 14.66 -4.26
CA ILE A 39 17.59 15.65 -4.11
C ILE A 39 17.71 16.36 -2.76
N ALA A 40 17.90 15.61 -1.66
CA ALA A 40 18.04 16.19 -0.33
C ALA A 40 19.20 17.18 -0.24
N ARG A 41 20.36 16.84 -0.83
CA ARG A 41 21.54 17.73 -0.91
C ARG A 41 21.27 18.94 -1.80
N ALA A 42 20.68 18.74 -2.98
CA ALA A 42 20.38 19.83 -3.92
C ALA A 42 19.37 20.85 -3.38
N LEU A 43 18.44 20.40 -2.53
CA LEU A 43 17.45 21.26 -1.87
C LEU A 43 17.94 21.85 -0.53
N ASP A 44 19.15 21.50 -0.11
CA ASP A 44 19.69 21.88 1.22
C ASP A 44 18.69 21.59 2.36
N THR A 45 18.12 20.37 2.32
CA THR A 45 17.02 20.00 3.21
C THR A 45 17.50 19.77 4.62
N VAL A 46 16.95 20.49 5.58
CA VAL A 46 17.12 20.25 7.02
C VAL A 46 15.83 19.70 7.60
N GLY A 47 15.89 18.51 8.18
CA GLY A 47 14.75 17.84 8.77
C GLY A 47 14.14 16.76 7.85
N LEU A 48 12.84 16.82 7.58
CA LEU A 48 12.12 15.79 6.85
C LEU A 48 11.96 16.11 5.37
N LEU A 49 12.24 15.11 4.54
CA LEU A 49 11.96 15.09 3.11
C LEU A 49 11.16 13.84 2.76
N ASN A 50 10.09 14.02 2.00
CA ASN A 50 9.35 12.94 1.39
C ASN A 50 9.52 13.02 -0.14
N VAL A 51 10.08 11.98 -0.74
CA VAL A 51 10.25 11.89 -2.19
C VAL A 51 9.37 10.76 -2.72
N GLN A 52 8.56 11.07 -3.73
CA GLN A 52 7.77 10.09 -4.45
C GLN A 52 8.43 9.79 -5.79
N LEU A 53 8.62 8.50 -6.03
CA LEU A 53 9.29 7.96 -7.20
C LEU A 53 8.38 6.97 -7.91
N ALA A 54 8.52 6.85 -9.22
CA ALA A 54 7.97 5.75 -10.01
C ALA A 54 9.13 4.92 -10.56
N VAL A 55 8.96 3.60 -10.56
CA VAL A 55 9.94 2.66 -11.11
C VAL A 55 9.26 1.86 -12.20
N THR A 56 9.88 1.79 -13.38
CA THR A 56 9.45 0.96 -14.51
C THR A 56 10.32 -0.27 -14.64
N GLY A 57 9.88 -1.29 -15.39
CA GLY A 57 10.67 -2.49 -15.64
C GLY A 57 10.74 -3.50 -14.48
N VAL A 58 10.00 -3.30 -13.40
CA VAL A 58 10.08 -4.10 -12.16
C VAL A 58 9.75 -5.59 -12.36
N HIS A 59 8.96 -5.94 -13.37
CA HIS A 59 8.48 -7.30 -13.63
C HIS A 59 8.83 -7.82 -15.03
N GLY A 60 9.86 -7.28 -15.69
CA GLY A 60 10.20 -7.62 -17.06
C GLY A 60 11.70 -7.71 -17.34
N ASP A 61 12.04 -8.08 -18.58
CA ASP A 61 13.44 -8.14 -19.07
C ASP A 61 14.02 -6.73 -19.36
N ALA A 62 13.27 -5.66 -19.11
CA ALA A 62 13.73 -4.30 -19.30
C ALA A 62 14.51 -3.81 -18.08
N GLU A 63 15.57 -3.03 -18.31
CA GLU A 63 16.31 -2.33 -17.25
C GLU A 63 15.37 -1.42 -16.47
N SER A 64 15.43 -1.49 -15.14
CA SER A 64 14.59 -0.65 -14.26
C SER A 64 15.00 0.81 -14.34
N GLU A 65 14.03 1.70 -14.60
CA GLU A 65 14.25 3.16 -14.59
C GLU A 65 13.51 3.81 -13.43
N VAL A 66 14.19 4.75 -12.77
CA VAL A 66 13.65 5.50 -11.61
C VAL A 66 13.30 6.92 -12.03
N TYR A 67 12.04 7.29 -11.89
CA TYR A 67 11.53 8.63 -12.20
C TYR A 67 11.13 9.35 -10.93
N VAL A 68 11.55 10.62 -10.80
CA VAL A 68 11.13 11.50 -9.71
C VAL A 68 9.79 12.11 -10.06
N LEU A 69 8.77 11.88 -9.24
CA LEU A 69 7.46 12.49 -9.40
C LEU A 69 7.35 13.78 -8.62
N GLU A 70 7.70 13.76 -7.33
CA GLU A 70 7.70 14.94 -6.48
C GLU A 70 8.67 14.80 -5.30
N ALA A 71 9.13 15.95 -4.78
CA ALA A 71 9.91 16.04 -3.56
C ALA A 71 9.29 17.09 -2.63
N ASN A 72 8.92 16.66 -1.42
CA ASN A 72 8.24 17.46 -0.43
C ASN A 72 9.13 17.66 0.81
N PRO A 73 9.83 18.80 0.97
CA PRO A 73 10.66 19.10 2.14
C PRO A 73 9.78 19.48 3.34
N ARG A 74 9.03 18.56 3.85
CA ARG A 74 8.10 18.69 4.98
C ARG A 74 7.76 17.34 5.59
N SER A 75 7.14 17.35 6.75
CA SER A 75 6.54 16.15 7.35
C SER A 75 5.43 15.57 6.45
N SER A 76 5.34 14.26 6.42
CA SER A 76 4.32 13.49 5.72
C SER A 76 3.45 12.74 6.75
N ARG A 77 2.20 12.42 6.40
CA ARG A 77 1.33 11.56 7.23
C ARG A 77 1.94 10.17 7.44
N THR A 78 2.74 9.68 6.52
CA THR A 78 3.39 8.36 6.62
C THR A 78 4.54 8.31 7.63
N VAL A 79 4.98 9.43 8.20
CA VAL A 79 6.07 9.46 9.21
C VAL A 79 5.77 8.57 10.43
N PRO A 80 4.57 8.58 11.04
CA PRO A 80 4.25 7.66 12.13
C PRO A 80 4.28 6.19 11.71
N PHE A 81 3.80 5.86 10.52
CA PHE A 81 3.88 4.51 9.96
C PHE A 81 5.32 4.05 9.80
N VAL A 82 6.16 4.83 9.11
CA VAL A 82 7.59 4.50 8.91
C VAL A 82 8.29 4.34 10.25
N SER A 83 8.06 5.26 11.19
CA SER A 83 8.68 5.20 12.52
C SER A 83 8.30 3.93 13.29
N LYS A 84 7.05 3.49 13.22
CA LYS A 84 6.59 2.25 13.87
C LYS A 84 7.11 1.01 13.15
N ALA A 85 7.12 1.01 11.82
CA ALA A 85 7.59 -0.11 11.01
C ALA A 85 9.09 -0.37 11.22
N THR A 86 9.90 0.68 11.24
CA THR A 86 11.36 0.59 11.35
C THR A 86 11.88 0.63 12.78
N GLY A 87 11.09 1.16 13.72
CA GLY A 87 11.51 1.44 15.09
C GLY A 87 12.39 2.70 15.22
N VAL A 88 12.54 3.50 14.15
CA VAL A 88 13.31 4.75 14.16
C VAL A 88 12.38 5.94 14.45
N PRO A 89 12.59 6.72 15.49
CA PRO A 89 11.72 7.85 15.86
C PRO A 89 11.99 9.08 14.96
N ILE A 90 11.65 8.98 13.68
CA ILE A 90 12.05 9.93 12.62
C ILE A 90 11.66 11.38 12.96
N ALA A 91 10.42 11.61 13.44
CA ALA A 91 9.97 12.96 13.79
C ALA A 91 10.82 13.58 14.92
N LYS A 92 11.21 12.77 15.93
CA LYS A 92 12.07 13.22 17.04
C LYS A 92 13.47 13.56 16.55
N LEU A 93 14.03 12.74 15.66
CA LEU A 93 15.36 12.96 15.08
C LEU A 93 15.37 14.22 14.20
N ALA A 94 14.35 14.38 13.35
CA ALA A 94 14.20 15.59 12.54
C ALA A 94 14.11 16.85 13.39
N ALA A 95 13.32 16.82 14.47
CA ALA A 95 13.23 17.96 15.39
C ALA A 95 14.58 18.32 15.99
N LYS A 96 15.41 17.34 16.39
CA LYS A 96 16.76 17.59 16.90
C LYS A 96 17.67 18.25 15.88
N VAL A 97 17.70 17.74 14.63
CA VAL A 97 18.49 18.32 13.54
C VAL A 97 18.05 19.76 13.24
N MET A 98 16.74 20.06 13.35
CA MET A 98 16.19 21.38 13.09
C MET A 98 16.42 22.40 14.21
N THR A 99 16.68 21.97 15.44
CA THR A 99 16.71 22.87 16.62
C THR A 99 18.04 22.89 17.39
N ASP A 100 18.86 21.83 17.27
CA ASP A 100 19.97 21.60 18.18
C ASP A 100 21.37 21.74 17.48
N ASP A 101 21.43 22.26 16.26
CA ASP A 101 22.65 22.37 15.44
C ASP A 101 23.37 21.01 15.24
N LEU A 102 22.59 19.91 15.25
CA LEU A 102 23.10 18.55 15.03
C LEU A 102 23.06 18.20 13.54
N THR A 103 24.05 17.42 13.12
CA THR A 103 24.05 16.77 11.79
C THR A 103 23.54 15.34 11.87
N LEU A 104 23.34 14.69 10.72
CA LEU A 104 22.96 13.26 10.70
C LEU A 104 24.05 12.37 11.31
N ASP A 105 25.33 12.74 11.13
CA ASP A 105 26.45 12.00 11.71
C ASP A 105 26.47 12.06 13.24
N ASP A 106 25.96 13.14 13.84
CA ASP A 106 25.84 13.27 15.29
C ASP A 106 24.72 12.42 15.89
N LEU A 107 23.80 11.94 15.08
CA LEU A 107 22.64 11.16 15.52
C LEU A 107 22.92 9.65 15.69
N ASP A 108 24.02 9.14 15.09
CA ASP A 108 24.36 7.70 15.09
C ASP A 108 23.15 6.82 14.72
N VAL A 109 22.51 7.15 13.60
CA VAL A 109 21.28 6.46 13.14
C VAL A 109 21.51 5.90 11.74
N ASP A 110 21.50 4.60 11.65
CA ASP A 110 21.53 3.86 10.38
C ASP A 110 20.12 3.46 9.92
N GLU A 111 19.99 3.11 8.63
CA GLU A 111 18.74 2.59 8.08
C GLU A 111 18.37 1.25 8.74
N GLN A 112 17.17 1.17 9.27
CA GLN A 112 16.64 -0.04 9.89
C GLN A 112 15.67 -0.71 8.92
N ILE A 113 16.02 -1.90 8.44
CA ILE A 113 15.18 -2.71 7.55
C ILE A 113 14.52 -3.82 8.38
N PRO A 114 13.21 -3.77 8.61
CA PRO A 114 12.52 -4.80 9.39
C PRO A 114 12.51 -6.15 8.65
N GLU A 115 12.64 -7.24 9.40
CA GLU A 115 12.48 -8.60 8.88
C GLU A 115 11.01 -9.01 8.71
N HIS A 116 10.11 -8.32 9.40
CA HIS A 116 8.66 -8.46 9.25
C HIS A 116 8.14 -7.52 8.15
N ARG A 117 6.92 -7.77 7.69
CA ARG A 117 6.21 -6.90 6.76
C ARG A 117 5.28 -5.97 7.55
N SER A 118 5.35 -4.68 7.26
CA SER A 118 4.40 -3.70 7.77
C SER A 118 3.65 -3.09 6.59
N VAL A 119 2.33 -3.15 6.64
CA VAL A 119 1.45 -2.56 5.63
C VAL A 119 0.70 -1.40 6.25
N LYS A 120 0.74 -0.27 5.57
CA LYS A 120 -0.16 0.87 5.81
C LYS A 120 -1.37 0.71 4.91
N GLU A 121 -2.57 0.80 5.46
CA GLU A 121 -3.81 0.93 4.71
C GLU A 121 -4.47 2.27 5.02
N VAL A 122 -5.35 2.73 4.14
CA VAL A 122 -5.98 4.04 4.24
C VAL A 122 -7.43 3.95 4.67
N VAL A 123 -7.90 4.98 5.36
CA VAL A 123 -9.31 5.12 5.70
C VAL A 123 -9.96 6.10 4.73
N LEU A 124 -10.87 5.59 3.92
CA LEU A 124 -11.62 6.33 2.92
C LEU A 124 -13.04 6.61 3.45
N PRO A 125 -13.42 7.87 3.69
CA PRO A 125 -14.69 8.23 4.35
C PRO A 125 -15.84 8.37 3.33
N PHE A 126 -15.92 7.49 2.34
CA PHE A 126 -16.95 7.58 1.28
C PHE A 126 -18.38 7.43 1.85
N ASP A 127 -18.53 6.64 2.92
CA ASP A 127 -19.77 6.51 3.69
C ASP A 127 -20.31 7.85 4.24
N ARG A 128 -19.41 8.81 4.50
CA ARG A 128 -19.73 10.15 5.03
C ARG A 128 -19.86 11.22 3.96
N LEU A 129 -19.53 10.92 2.72
CA LEU A 129 -19.49 11.83 1.59
C LEU A 129 -20.32 11.30 0.42
N PRO A 130 -21.67 11.28 0.54
CA PRO A 130 -22.56 10.76 -0.50
C PRO A 130 -22.30 11.41 -1.86
N GLY A 131 -22.22 10.59 -2.92
CA GLY A 131 -21.99 11.04 -4.29
C GLY A 131 -20.53 11.33 -4.63
N SER A 132 -19.58 11.15 -3.70
CA SER A 132 -18.15 11.17 -4.04
C SER A 132 -17.80 9.93 -4.86
N ASP A 133 -16.91 10.10 -5.83
CA ASP A 133 -16.43 8.98 -6.67
C ASP A 133 -15.55 8.03 -5.83
N PRO A 134 -15.92 6.77 -5.63
CA PRO A 134 -15.14 5.84 -4.81
C PRO A 134 -13.89 5.29 -5.51
N ARG A 135 -13.68 5.56 -6.80
CA ARG A 135 -12.50 5.13 -7.52
C ARG A 135 -11.27 5.90 -7.07
N LEU A 136 -10.16 5.21 -6.87
CA LEU A 136 -8.88 5.85 -6.57
C LEU A 136 -8.32 6.56 -7.81
N GLY A 137 -7.62 7.65 -7.59
CA GLY A 137 -7.07 8.51 -8.64
C GLY A 137 -6.05 9.50 -8.09
N PRO A 138 -5.70 10.56 -8.85
CA PRO A 138 -4.63 11.50 -8.49
C PRO A 138 -5.01 12.46 -7.35
N GLU A 139 -6.28 12.54 -6.96
CA GLU A 139 -6.75 13.40 -5.88
C GLU A 139 -6.84 12.61 -4.57
N MET A 140 -6.32 13.19 -3.49
CA MET A 140 -6.36 12.56 -2.17
C MET A 140 -7.77 12.60 -1.57
N LYS A 141 -8.28 11.42 -1.18
CA LYS A 141 -9.61 11.23 -0.57
C LYS A 141 -9.56 10.69 0.86
N SER A 142 -8.44 10.05 1.24
CA SER A 142 -8.27 9.44 2.56
C SER A 142 -8.21 10.46 3.70
N THR A 143 -8.75 10.09 4.85
CA THR A 143 -8.77 10.91 6.08
C THR A 143 -7.96 10.33 7.22
N GLY A 144 -7.53 9.08 7.12
CA GLY A 144 -6.76 8.38 8.12
C GLY A 144 -5.94 7.25 7.53
N GLU A 145 -5.11 6.65 8.34
CA GLU A 145 -4.32 5.47 7.99
C GLU A 145 -4.20 4.52 9.18
N VAL A 146 -4.11 3.23 8.87
CA VAL A 146 -3.94 2.15 9.83
C VAL A 146 -2.71 1.32 9.46
N MET A 147 -2.26 0.44 10.35
CA MET A 147 -1.09 -0.40 10.10
C MET A 147 -1.35 -1.84 10.55
N GLY A 148 -1.11 -2.77 9.63
CA GLY A 148 -0.95 -4.19 9.90
C GLY A 148 0.52 -4.60 9.89
N THR A 149 0.89 -5.58 10.70
CA THR A 149 2.26 -6.13 10.71
C THR A 149 2.22 -7.62 10.92
N ALA A 150 2.96 -8.37 10.09
CA ALA A 150 3.09 -9.82 10.16
C ALA A 150 4.40 -10.29 9.51
N ARG A 151 4.61 -11.63 9.45
CA ARG A 151 5.77 -12.22 8.77
C ARG A 151 5.62 -12.23 7.25
N SER A 152 4.38 -12.45 6.75
CA SER A 152 4.03 -12.37 5.32
C SER A 152 3.35 -11.05 4.99
N PHE A 153 3.41 -10.65 3.71
CA PHE A 153 2.69 -9.48 3.22
C PHE A 153 1.18 -9.69 3.30
N GLY A 154 0.67 -10.85 2.82
CA GLY A 154 -0.76 -11.14 2.83
C GLY A 154 -1.36 -11.02 4.22
N LYS A 155 -0.72 -11.60 5.27
CA LYS A 155 -1.19 -11.46 6.65
C LYS A 155 -1.06 -10.05 7.20
N ALA A 156 -0.03 -9.29 6.80
CA ALA A 156 0.10 -7.89 7.21
C ALA A 156 -0.97 -7.01 6.55
N TYR A 157 -1.31 -7.29 5.28
CA TYR A 157 -2.37 -6.61 4.55
C TYR A 157 -3.76 -6.94 5.13
N ASP A 158 -4.04 -8.23 5.42
CA ASP A 158 -5.26 -8.68 6.13
C ASP A 158 -5.47 -7.91 7.44
N LYS A 159 -4.45 -7.85 8.31
CA LYS A 159 -4.50 -7.08 9.55
C LYS A 159 -4.71 -5.56 9.34
N ALA A 160 -4.17 -5.01 8.27
CA ALA A 160 -4.37 -3.61 7.94
C ALA A 160 -5.81 -3.36 7.46
N GLN A 161 -6.35 -4.25 6.64
CA GLN A 161 -7.75 -4.21 6.19
C GLN A 161 -8.73 -4.37 7.36
N ASP A 162 -8.48 -5.30 8.28
CA ASP A 162 -9.29 -5.48 9.50
C ASP A 162 -9.34 -4.21 10.38
N ALA A 163 -8.30 -3.39 10.32
CA ALA A 163 -8.24 -2.13 11.06
C ALA A 163 -8.95 -0.97 10.34
N THR A 164 -9.40 -1.17 9.10
CA THR A 164 -10.31 -0.27 8.40
C THR A 164 -11.76 -0.56 8.79
N SER A 165 -12.72 0.17 8.25
CA SER A 165 -14.14 -0.14 8.40
C SER A 165 -14.65 -1.23 7.45
N LYS A 166 -13.78 -1.77 6.60
CA LYS A 166 -14.13 -2.73 5.53
C LYS A 166 -13.16 -3.92 5.51
N PRO A 167 -13.28 -4.85 6.48
CA PRO A 167 -12.46 -6.06 6.51
C PRO A 167 -12.75 -6.95 5.29
N ILE A 168 -11.74 -7.69 4.82
CA ILE A 168 -11.93 -8.66 3.74
C ILE A 168 -12.76 -9.83 4.29
N PRO A 169 -13.87 -10.21 3.65
CA PRO A 169 -14.66 -11.38 4.09
C PRO A 169 -13.87 -12.69 3.88
N GLU A 170 -14.18 -13.71 4.69
CA GLU A 170 -13.52 -15.02 4.61
C GLU A 170 -14.12 -15.91 3.50
N SER A 171 -15.37 -15.69 3.16
CA SER A 171 -16.14 -16.43 2.15
C SER A 171 -17.41 -15.68 1.81
N GLY A 172 -18.13 -16.14 0.84
CA GLY A 172 -19.40 -15.55 0.40
C GLY A 172 -19.46 -15.47 -1.12
N THR A 173 -20.18 -14.48 -1.62
CA THR A 173 -20.32 -14.25 -3.06
C THR A 173 -19.47 -13.04 -3.49
N ALA A 174 -18.62 -13.24 -4.49
CA ALA A 174 -17.79 -12.18 -5.05
C ALA A 174 -18.21 -11.80 -6.48
N VAL A 175 -18.07 -10.52 -6.78
CA VAL A 175 -18.07 -9.99 -8.16
C VAL A 175 -16.64 -9.71 -8.57
N VAL A 176 -16.17 -10.32 -9.65
CA VAL A 176 -14.87 -10.04 -10.26
C VAL A 176 -15.11 -9.54 -11.68
N ASP A 177 -15.11 -8.23 -11.83
CA ASP A 177 -15.35 -7.53 -13.08
C ASP A 177 -14.07 -6.86 -13.57
N LEU A 178 -13.48 -7.42 -14.61
CA LEU A 178 -12.22 -6.97 -15.22
C LEU A 178 -12.46 -6.14 -16.48
N SER A 179 -13.63 -5.55 -16.65
CA SER A 179 -14.00 -4.85 -17.89
C SER A 179 -13.30 -3.49 -18.10
N ALA A 180 -12.65 -2.96 -17.07
CA ALA A 180 -11.93 -1.68 -17.14
C ALA A 180 -10.47 -1.87 -17.55
N ASP A 181 -9.91 -0.90 -18.29
CA ASP A 181 -8.53 -0.93 -18.81
C ASP A 181 -7.43 -1.07 -17.73
N GLU A 182 -7.73 -0.75 -16.48
CA GLU A 182 -6.79 -0.92 -15.36
C GLU A 182 -6.67 -2.36 -14.85
N PHE A 183 -7.57 -3.23 -15.25
CA PHE A 183 -7.48 -4.65 -14.99
C PHE A 183 -6.88 -5.40 -16.19
N PRO A 184 -6.27 -6.57 -15.98
CA PRO A 184 -5.84 -7.40 -17.08
C PRO A 184 -7.07 -7.87 -17.89
N ASP A 185 -6.87 -8.06 -19.21
CA ASP A 185 -7.90 -8.67 -20.04
C ASP A 185 -8.26 -10.06 -19.46
N PRO A 186 -9.54 -10.36 -19.22
CA PRO A 186 -9.98 -11.62 -18.61
C PRO A 186 -9.54 -12.87 -19.40
N ASP A 187 -9.25 -12.74 -20.70
CA ASP A 187 -8.80 -13.84 -21.55
C ASP A 187 -7.25 -14.02 -21.53
N THR A 188 -6.53 -13.24 -20.72
CA THR A 188 -5.07 -13.41 -20.52
C THR A 188 -4.77 -14.31 -19.33
N GLU A 189 -3.57 -14.88 -19.27
CA GLU A 189 -3.11 -15.70 -18.17
C GLU A 189 -3.24 -14.96 -16.82
N GLU A 190 -2.96 -13.65 -16.78
CA GLU A 190 -3.06 -12.84 -15.57
C GLU A 190 -4.52 -12.59 -15.17
N GLY A 191 -5.41 -12.33 -16.12
CA GLY A 191 -6.85 -12.15 -15.88
C GLY A 191 -7.51 -13.45 -15.41
N GLU A 192 -7.24 -14.56 -16.12
CA GLU A 192 -7.72 -15.89 -15.73
C GLU A 192 -7.24 -16.28 -14.32
N ALA A 193 -5.96 -16.04 -13.99
CA ALA A 193 -5.39 -16.33 -12.69
C ALA A 193 -6.07 -15.52 -11.57
N LEU A 194 -6.36 -14.25 -11.80
CA LEU A 194 -7.05 -13.40 -10.81
C LEU A 194 -8.48 -13.91 -10.55
N VAL A 195 -9.25 -14.20 -11.61
CA VAL A 195 -10.62 -14.73 -11.50
C VAL A 195 -10.61 -16.09 -10.81
N ALA A 196 -9.72 -16.99 -11.22
CA ALA A 196 -9.59 -18.33 -10.62
C ALA A 196 -9.22 -18.25 -9.13
N GLY A 197 -8.29 -17.39 -8.77
CA GLY A 197 -7.90 -17.19 -7.38
C GLY A 197 -9.08 -16.77 -6.48
N TYR A 198 -9.91 -15.82 -6.93
CA TYR A 198 -11.12 -15.48 -6.18
C TYR A 198 -12.13 -16.63 -6.16
N ALA A 199 -12.29 -17.40 -7.24
CA ALA A 199 -13.20 -18.55 -7.31
C ALA A 199 -12.80 -19.71 -6.37
N GLU A 200 -11.55 -19.78 -5.91
CA GLU A 200 -11.13 -20.76 -4.89
C GLU A 200 -11.70 -20.47 -3.51
N HIS A 201 -12.06 -19.22 -3.22
CA HIS A 201 -12.49 -18.77 -1.89
C HIS A 201 -13.93 -18.28 -1.86
N PHE A 202 -14.47 -17.83 -2.99
CA PHE A 202 -15.81 -17.24 -3.12
C PHE A 202 -16.63 -17.93 -4.21
N GLU A 203 -17.94 -17.90 -4.07
CA GLU A 203 -18.86 -18.14 -5.17
C GLU A 203 -18.87 -16.89 -6.08
N LEU A 204 -18.57 -17.05 -7.37
CA LEU A 204 -18.64 -15.91 -8.29
C LEU A 204 -20.08 -15.63 -8.68
N SER A 205 -20.51 -14.37 -8.58
CA SER A 205 -21.88 -13.97 -8.86
C SER A 205 -22.22 -14.15 -10.35
N GLU A 206 -23.30 -14.85 -10.64
CA GLU A 206 -23.91 -14.98 -11.96
C GLU A 206 -25.08 -14.01 -12.18
N ALA A 207 -25.28 -13.04 -11.28
CA ALA A 207 -26.39 -12.11 -11.35
C ALA A 207 -26.30 -11.23 -12.61
N THR A 208 -27.41 -11.12 -13.34
CA THR A 208 -27.50 -10.25 -14.54
C THR A 208 -27.60 -8.76 -14.16
N ASP A 209 -28.06 -8.45 -12.96
CA ASP A 209 -28.11 -7.10 -12.36
C ASP A 209 -27.34 -7.10 -11.04
N LEU A 210 -26.06 -6.74 -11.13
CA LEU A 210 -25.14 -6.73 -9.99
C LEU A 210 -25.50 -5.64 -8.96
N ILE A 211 -26.06 -4.54 -9.41
CA ILE A 211 -26.50 -3.43 -8.53
C ILE A 211 -27.65 -3.89 -7.64
N GLU A 212 -28.66 -4.52 -8.24
CA GLU A 212 -29.80 -5.03 -7.48
C GLU A 212 -29.41 -6.23 -6.59
N ALA A 213 -28.47 -7.07 -7.02
CA ALA A 213 -27.94 -8.16 -6.21
C ALA A 213 -27.19 -7.62 -4.97
N ALA A 214 -26.35 -6.60 -5.15
CA ALA A 214 -25.65 -5.93 -4.04
C ALA A 214 -26.63 -5.32 -3.04
N LYS A 215 -27.65 -4.59 -3.49
CA LYS A 215 -28.70 -4.00 -2.62
C LYS A 215 -29.52 -5.04 -1.87
N ARG A 216 -29.64 -6.28 -2.39
CA ARG A 216 -30.31 -7.38 -1.68
C ARG A 216 -29.41 -8.11 -0.69
N GLY A 217 -28.13 -7.70 -0.55
CA GLY A 217 -27.17 -8.37 0.32
C GLY A 217 -26.75 -9.74 -0.19
N GLU A 218 -26.74 -9.94 -1.52
CA GLU A 218 -26.33 -11.20 -2.17
C GLU A 218 -24.85 -11.19 -2.55
N ILE A 219 -24.12 -10.08 -2.30
CA ILE A 219 -22.71 -9.89 -2.66
C ILE A 219 -21.93 -9.45 -1.42
N ASP A 220 -20.82 -10.12 -1.15
CA ASP A 220 -19.97 -9.87 0.01
C ASP A 220 -18.66 -9.13 -0.36
N LEU A 221 -18.20 -9.27 -1.62
CA LEU A 221 -16.95 -8.66 -2.10
C LEU A 221 -17.07 -8.24 -3.56
N ILE A 222 -16.48 -7.08 -3.90
CA ILE A 222 -16.47 -6.56 -5.26
C ILE A 222 -15.05 -6.21 -5.69
N VAL A 223 -14.64 -6.77 -6.83
CA VAL A 223 -13.48 -6.35 -7.61
C VAL A 223 -14.01 -5.73 -8.89
N SER A 224 -13.97 -4.41 -9.01
CA SER A 224 -14.50 -3.70 -10.17
C SER A 224 -14.00 -2.25 -10.19
N ARG A 225 -14.08 -1.60 -11.36
CA ARG A 225 -13.90 -0.15 -11.50
C ARG A 225 -15.17 0.55 -12.01
N GLN A 226 -16.28 -0.17 -12.12
CA GLN A 226 -17.55 0.43 -12.51
C GLN A 226 -18.08 1.33 -11.38
N ARG A 227 -18.21 2.62 -11.68
CA ARG A 227 -18.55 3.65 -10.68
C ARG A 227 -19.85 3.33 -9.95
N GLU A 228 -20.90 2.99 -10.70
CA GLU A 228 -22.23 2.74 -10.15
C GLU A 228 -22.22 1.54 -9.19
N LEU A 229 -21.45 0.51 -9.50
CA LEU A 229 -21.30 -0.68 -8.65
C LEU A 229 -20.51 -0.35 -7.37
N LEU A 230 -19.46 0.47 -7.49
CA LEU A 230 -18.70 0.91 -6.33
C LEU A 230 -19.47 1.89 -5.44
N GLU A 231 -20.33 2.75 -6.00
CA GLU A 231 -21.24 3.61 -5.23
C GLU A 231 -22.20 2.76 -4.38
N VAL A 232 -22.78 1.71 -4.96
CA VAL A 232 -23.61 0.75 -4.21
C VAL A 232 -22.79 -0.02 -3.17
N ALA A 233 -21.56 -0.42 -3.48
CA ALA A 233 -20.67 -1.05 -2.50
C ALA A 233 -20.40 -0.15 -1.28
N VAL A 234 -20.29 1.17 -1.49
CA VAL A 234 -20.17 2.14 -0.39
C VAL A 234 -21.48 2.25 0.41
N GLU A 235 -22.64 2.32 -0.26
CA GLU A 235 -23.95 2.44 0.38
C GLU A 235 -24.33 1.22 1.23
N GLU A 236 -24.01 0.02 0.72
CA GLU A 236 -24.33 -1.27 1.37
C GLU A 236 -23.18 -1.83 2.22
N GLU A 237 -22.13 -1.02 2.44
CA GLU A 237 -20.96 -1.38 3.26
C GLU A 237 -20.20 -2.64 2.76
N ILE A 238 -20.28 -2.95 1.46
CA ILE A 238 -19.58 -4.08 0.84
C ILE A 238 -18.09 -3.72 0.66
N THR A 239 -17.21 -4.66 0.99
CA THR A 239 -15.77 -4.54 0.73
C THR A 239 -15.49 -4.59 -0.76
N TYR A 240 -14.69 -3.62 -1.26
CA TYR A 240 -14.36 -3.57 -2.68
C TYR A 240 -12.91 -3.20 -2.94
N PHE A 241 -12.40 -3.61 -4.10
CA PHE A 241 -11.09 -3.29 -4.64
C PHE A 241 -11.24 -2.73 -6.05
N SER A 242 -10.76 -1.50 -6.26
CA SER A 242 -10.97 -0.76 -7.50
C SER A 242 -9.74 -0.68 -8.39
N THR A 243 -8.65 -1.36 -8.04
CA THR A 243 -7.42 -1.46 -8.84
C THR A 243 -6.95 -2.91 -8.91
N HIS A 244 -6.27 -3.27 -10.02
CA HIS A 244 -5.68 -4.60 -10.17
C HIS A 244 -4.71 -4.92 -9.02
N ALA A 245 -3.86 -3.96 -8.65
CA ALA A 245 -2.86 -4.14 -7.59
C ALA A 245 -3.51 -4.40 -6.22
N SER A 246 -4.57 -3.65 -5.86
CA SER A 246 -5.29 -3.88 -4.60
C SER A 246 -6.06 -5.20 -4.62
N ALA A 247 -6.62 -5.61 -5.78
CA ALA A 247 -7.28 -6.91 -5.93
C ALA A 247 -6.28 -8.08 -5.74
N LYS A 248 -5.09 -8.00 -6.31
CA LYS A 248 -4.01 -9.00 -6.07
C LYS A 248 -3.58 -9.04 -4.62
N ALA A 249 -3.40 -7.87 -3.99
CA ALA A 249 -3.03 -7.79 -2.58
C ALA A 249 -4.11 -8.39 -1.65
N ALA A 250 -5.39 -8.16 -1.99
CA ALA A 250 -6.51 -8.75 -1.27
C ALA A 250 -6.58 -10.27 -1.43
N LEU A 251 -6.33 -10.79 -2.63
CA LEU A 251 -6.27 -12.24 -2.86
C LEU A 251 -5.16 -12.88 -2.02
N GLU A 252 -3.95 -12.30 -2.02
CA GLU A 252 -2.85 -12.78 -1.16
C GLU A 252 -3.22 -12.70 0.33
N ALA A 253 -3.99 -11.69 0.75
CA ALA A 253 -4.47 -11.60 2.12
C ALA A 253 -5.48 -12.70 2.47
N ILE A 254 -6.40 -13.03 1.54
CA ILE A 254 -7.37 -14.11 1.70
C ILE A 254 -6.66 -15.46 1.88
N GLU A 255 -5.65 -15.76 1.07
CA GLU A 255 -4.84 -16.97 1.17
C GLU A 255 -4.14 -17.12 2.53
N HIS A 256 -3.74 -16.00 3.15
CA HIS A 256 -3.05 -15.97 4.45
C HIS A 256 -3.98 -15.70 5.63
N LYS A 257 -5.29 -15.65 5.42
CA LYS A 257 -6.25 -15.26 6.47
C LYS A 257 -6.26 -16.23 7.65
N ALA A 258 -6.07 -17.53 7.37
CA ALA A 258 -5.99 -18.58 8.37
C ALA A 258 -4.66 -18.66 9.12
N ASP A 259 -3.66 -17.89 8.73
CA ASP A 259 -2.36 -17.87 9.40
C ASP A 259 -2.49 -17.38 10.85
N ASP A 260 -1.67 -17.92 11.74
CA ASP A 260 -1.64 -17.54 13.15
C ASP A 260 -1.36 -16.04 13.33
N ILE A 261 -2.08 -15.45 14.27
CA ILE A 261 -1.85 -14.07 14.68
C ILE A 261 -0.61 -14.02 15.57
N ASP A 262 0.49 -13.49 15.04
CA ASP A 262 1.70 -13.20 15.81
C ASP A 262 1.60 -11.81 16.44
N VAL A 263 1.80 -11.73 17.76
CA VAL A 263 1.77 -10.48 18.53
C VAL A 263 3.13 -10.23 19.13
N MET A 264 3.77 -9.15 18.73
CA MET A 264 5.10 -8.77 19.21
C MET A 264 5.16 -7.26 19.49
N ALA A 265 5.86 -6.87 20.56
CA ALA A 265 6.11 -5.46 20.80
C ALA A 265 6.92 -4.84 19.66
N VAL A 266 6.61 -3.59 19.30
CA VAL A 266 7.30 -2.87 18.22
C VAL A 266 8.81 -2.80 18.45
N SER A 267 9.23 -2.61 19.73
CA SER A 267 10.64 -2.58 20.13
C SER A 267 11.39 -3.89 19.93
N ASP A 268 10.69 -5.02 19.95
CA ASP A 268 11.27 -6.36 19.99
C ASP A 268 11.32 -7.01 18.60
N ARG A 269 10.83 -6.29 17.58
CA ARG A 269 10.80 -6.79 16.20
C ARG A 269 12.21 -6.88 15.62
N PRO A 270 12.61 -8.01 15.04
CA PRO A 270 13.91 -8.16 14.41
C PRO A 270 14.06 -7.23 13.20
N LYS A 271 15.29 -6.74 12.99
CA LYS A 271 15.63 -5.81 11.91
C LYS A 271 17.09 -5.94 11.52
N ARG A 272 17.38 -5.75 10.23
CA ARG A 272 18.73 -5.59 9.70
C ARG A 272 19.09 -4.11 9.73
N VAL A 273 20.35 -3.82 10.04
CA VAL A 273 20.90 -2.45 10.02
C VAL A 273 21.74 -2.29 8.77
N GLU A 274 21.43 -1.30 7.94
CA GLU A 274 22.26 -0.89 6.81
C GLU A 274 22.93 0.45 7.13
N LYS A 275 24.27 0.49 7.05
CA LYS A 275 25.04 1.68 7.33
C LYS A 275 24.92 2.69 6.18
N TRP A 276 24.66 3.94 6.52
CA TRP A 276 24.72 5.04 5.58
C TRP A 276 26.15 5.29 5.13
N GLY A 277 26.39 5.32 3.83
CA GLY A 277 27.69 5.73 3.27
C GLY A 277 28.75 4.64 3.18
N ALA A 278 28.42 3.37 3.37
CA ALA A 278 29.31 2.26 3.04
C ALA A 278 29.30 1.97 1.52
N SER A 279 29.63 2.95 0.69
CA SER A 279 30.15 2.69 -0.67
C SER A 279 31.66 2.64 -0.53
N GLU A 280 32.24 1.44 -0.68
CA GLU A 280 33.67 1.25 -0.91
C GLU A 280 34.12 1.94 -2.20
#